data_155a904d13fcdd4ccd3d3ecd75b53767
#
_entry.id   155a904d13fcdd4ccd3d3ecd75b53767
#
_cell.length_a   1.000
_cell.length_b   1.000
_cell.length_c   1.000
_cell.angle_alpha   90.00
_cell.angle_beta   90.00
_cell.angle_gamma   90.00
#
_symmetry.space_group_name_H-M   'P 1'
#
loop_
_entity.id
_entity.type
_entity.pdbx_description
1 polymer ?
#
loop_
_entity_poly.entity_id
_entity_poly.type
_entity_poly.pdbx_seq_one_letter_code
_entity_poly.pdbx_strand_id
1 'polypeptide(L)'
;MVELTVDGNKVEVPEGSMVMHAAQKIGLYVPHFCYHKKLSIAANCRMCLVEVEKAPKALPACATPVTNGMVVHTCSEKARAAQKSVMEFLLINHPLDCPICDQGGECQLQDLAVGYGASSSRYNEEKRVVFHKDLGPLVSAEEMSRCIHCTRCVRFGQEIAGIMELGMLNRGEHSEITTFVGRSIESELSGNMIDICPVGALTSKPFRYSARTWELARRRSVSPHDSLGANLVIQVKGDRVMRVVPFEDEAINECWISDRDRFSYEGLNSEDRLSAPMIKGTDGKWQEASWSDALAAVAQGLSRVRDSFGAGQIGALASEYATTEEYALLGRLVRALGSENIDFRLRQTDAAFDAALTGAPWLGMPIAELDNLDRVLVVGSFLRKDHPLMAQRLRQAAKRGTQILMLDSAADDPLMPVAARVTVAPSELARALAEVAVALAQAKEQAVPAEFASVVPGDNAKAIAASLASGSNTAVLMGNLAVASPQAS
;
A
#
# COMPACT_ATOMS: atom_id res chain seq x y z
N MET A 1 20.44 15.00 21.32
CA MET A 1 20.62 13.54 21.57
C MET A 1 20.51 13.30 23.07
N VAL A 2 19.96 12.17 23.49
CA VAL A 2 19.78 11.76 24.87
C VAL A 2 20.47 10.41 25.05
N GLU A 3 21.37 10.27 26.04
CA GLU A 3 22.04 9.02 26.37
C GLU A 3 21.29 8.31 27.51
N LEU A 4 21.03 7.01 27.33
CA LEU A 4 20.46 6.14 28.35
C LEU A 4 21.13 4.76 28.30
N THR A 5 20.84 3.94 29.32
CA THR A 5 21.34 2.56 29.40
C THR A 5 20.14 1.61 29.32
N VAL A 6 20.18 0.65 28.39
CA VAL A 6 19.16 -0.40 28.25
C VAL A 6 19.86 -1.77 28.39
N ASP A 7 19.47 -2.53 29.41
CA ASP A 7 20.07 -3.84 29.76
C ASP A 7 21.62 -3.80 29.77
N GLY A 8 22.18 -2.73 30.36
CA GLY A 8 23.63 -2.52 30.48
C GLY A 8 24.31 -1.91 29.24
N ASN A 9 23.60 -1.75 28.12
CA ASN A 9 24.13 -1.15 26.89
C ASN A 9 23.81 0.34 26.84
N LYS A 10 24.81 1.18 26.65
CA LYS A 10 24.62 2.62 26.43
C LYS A 10 24.09 2.85 25.01
N VAL A 11 23.08 3.69 24.88
CA VAL A 11 22.46 4.06 23.62
C VAL A 11 22.10 5.53 23.60
N GLU A 12 22.40 6.20 22.49
CA GLU A 12 21.97 7.56 22.23
C GLU A 12 20.81 7.56 21.23
N VAL A 13 19.76 8.35 21.53
CA VAL A 13 18.61 8.56 20.65
C VAL A 13 18.23 10.04 20.59
N PRO A 14 17.52 10.46 19.54
CA PRO A 14 16.97 11.82 19.48
C PRO A 14 16.11 12.15 20.70
N GLU A 15 16.11 13.38 21.13
CA GLU A 15 15.18 13.89 22.14
C GLU A 15 13.72 13.65 21.70
N GLY A 16 12.84 13.28 22.63
CA GLY A 16 11.46 12.88 22.33
C GLY A 16 11.29 11.42 21.91
N SER A 17 12.37 10.66 21.75
CA SER A 17 12.27 9.21 21.54
C SER A 17 11.69 8.50 22.74
N MET A 18 11.06 7.33 22.50
CA MET A 18 10.56 6.44 23.54
C MET A 18 11.58 5.34 23.87
N VAL A 19 11.48 4.75 25.06
CA VAL A 19 12.32 3.61 25.48
C VAL A 19 12.28 2.48 24.45
N MET A 20 11.13 2.23 23.81
CA MET A 20 10.97 1.26 22.73
C MET A 20 11.95 1.54 21.56
N HIS A 21 12.08 2.80 21.14
CA HIS A 21 12.98 3.20 20.05
C HIS A 21 14.45 2.97 20.42
N ALA A 22 14.80 3.24 21.67
CA ALA A 22 16.15 2.98 22.17
C ALA A 22 16.50 1.48 22.18
N ALA A 23 15.56 0.64 22.64
CA ALA A 23 15.73 -0.81 22.60
C ALA A 23 15.85 -1.35 21.17
N GLN A 24 15.00 -0.89 20.25
CA GLN A 24 15.06 -1.28 18.83
C GLN A 24 16.39 -0.88 18.17
N LYS A 25 16.93 0.29 18.48
CA LYS A 25 18.21 0.78 17.93
C LYS A 25 19.40 -0.15 18.24
N ILE A 26 19.36 -0.85 19.37
CA ILE A 26 20.39 -1.82 19.78
C ILE A 26 19.98 -3.28 19.54
N GLY A 27 18.90 -3.50 18.76
CA GLY A 27 18.44 -4.83 18.38
C GLY A 27 17.73 -5.61 19.49
N LEU A 28 17.34 -4.96 20.60
CA LEU A 28 16.59 -5.59 21.67
C LEU A 28 15.09 -5.59 21.36
N TYR A 29 14.50 -6.77 21.43
CA TYR A 29 13.03 -6.91 21.27
C TYR A 29 12.32 -6.73 22.61
N VAL A 30 11.40 -5.78 22.66
CA VAL A 30 10.46 -5.61 23.77
C VAL A 30 9.08 -6.10 23.32
N PRO A 31 8.45 -7.06 24.02
CA PRO A 31 7.16 -7.64 23.60
C PRO A 31 6.07 -6.56 23.57
N HIS A 32 5.23 -6.55 22.52
CA HIS A 32 4.19 -5.54 22.36
C HIS A 32 3.11 -6.02 21.38
N PHE A 33 1.89 -5.40 21.47
CA PHE A 33 0.81 -5.64 20.50
C PHE A 33 0.29 -4.34 19.91
N CYS A 34 -0.03 -3.32 20.71
CA CYS A 34 -0.64 -2.11 20.18
C CYS A 34 0.35 -1.20 19.44
N TYR A 35 1.63 -1.24 19.79
CA TYR A 35 2.67 -0.48 19.10
C TYR A 35 2.91 -1.02 17.70
N HIS A 36 3.02 -0.10 16.74
CA HIS A 36 3.47 -0.36 15.37
C HIS A 36 4.27 0.85 14.90
N LYS A 37 5.42 0.61 14.23
CA LYS A 37 6.38 1.67 13.85
C LYS A 37 5.79 2.78 12.99
N LYS A 38 4.72 2.49 12.24
CA LYS A 38 4.06 3.43 11.31
C LYS A 38 2.74 4.01 11.87
N LEU A 39 2.38 3.71 13.10
CA LEU A 39 1.14 4.18 13.73
C LEU A 39 1.45 4.95 15.01
N SER A 40 0.57 5.87 15.38
CA SER A 40 0.66 6.58 16.65
C SER A 40 0.67 5.63 17.86
N ILE A 41 1.20 6.07 18.98
CA ILE A 41 1.35 5.27 20.19
C ILE A 41 0.03 5.25 20.96
N ALA A 42 -0.62 4.07 21.04
CA ALA A 42 -1.85 3.90 21.80
C ALA A 42 -1.62 3.56 23.28
N ALA A 43 -0.52 2.90 23.63
CA ALA A 43 -0.13 2.51 24.98
C ALA A 43 -1.20 1.71 25.77
N ASN A 44 -2.12 1.02 25.07
CA ASN A 44 -3.30 0.36 25.69
C ASN A 44 -3.09 -1.11 26.05
N CYS A 45 -2.29 -1.88 25.30
CA CYS A 45 -2.09 -3.32 25.56
C CYS A 45 -1.21 -3.60 26.77
N ARG A 46 -0.34 -2.71 27.16
CA ARG A 46 0.61 -2.82 28.30
C ARG A 46 1.60 -3.99 28.22
N MET A 47 1.69 -4.70 27.11
CA MET A 47 2.62 -5.83 27.00
C MET A 47 4.09 -5.41 27.07
N CYS A 48 4.40 -4.16 26.69
CA CYS A 48 5.76 -3.62 26.67
C CYS A 48 6.22 -3.02 28.00
N LEU A 49 5.73 -3.52 29.13
CA LEU A 49 6.15 -3.07 30.46
C LEU A 49 7.62 -3.46 30.71
N VAL A 50 8.42 -2.48 31.10
CA VAL A 50 9.83 -2.62 31.47
C VAL A 50 10.08 -1.98 32.82
N GLU A 51 11.18 -2.35 33.47
CA GLU A 51 11.60 -1.69 34.70
C GLU A 51 12.50 -0.50 34.36
N VAL A 52 12.19 0.63 34.92
CA VAL A 52 13.04 1.83 34.89
C VAL A 52 13.53 2.06 36.32
N GLU A 53 14.83 2.21 36.51
CA GLU A 53 15.40 2.47 37.84
C GLU A 53 14.77 3.72 38.48
N LYS A 54 14.56 3.67 39.76
CA LYS A 54 13.91 4.71 40.58
C LYS A 54 12.42 4.92 40.27
N ALA A 55 11.83 4.18 39.29
CA ALA A 55 10.37 4.20 39.09
C ALA A 55 9.65 3.22 40.04
N PRO A 56 8.58 3.64 40.70
CA PRO A 56 7.88 2.79 41.68
C PRO A 56 7.19 1.58 41.04
N LYS A 57 6.86 1.66 39.76
CA LYS A 57 6.18 0.62 38.98
C LYS A 57 6.81 0.42 37.60
N ALA A 58 6.52 -0.73 36.96
CA ALA A 58 6.90 -0.94 35.56
C ALA A 58 6.21 0.06 34.63
N LEU A 59 6.93 0.55 33.62
CA LEU A 59 6.48 1.56 32.68
C LEU A 59 6.37 0.98 31.26
N PRO A 60 5.42 1.46 30.43
CA PRO A 60 5.27 0.99 29.06
C PRO A 60 6.38 1.56 28.16
N ALA A 61 7.27 0.73 27.65
CA ALA A 61 8.40 1.17 26.82
C ALA A 61 7.96 1.97 25.57
N CYS A 62 6.82 1.66 25.00
CA CYS A 62 6.30 2.35 23.82
C CYS A 62 5.84 3.80 24.09
N ALA A 63 5.53 4.15 25.33
CA ALA A 63 4.98 5.45 25.70
C ALA A 63 5.76 6.17 26.82
N THR A 64 6.93 5.66 27.18
CA THR A 64 7.82 6.29 28.15
C THR A 64 8.91 7.06 27.42
N PRO A 65 8.89 8.42 27.46
CA PRO A 65 9.94 9.23 26.87
C PRO A 65 11.29 8.97 27.54
N VAL A 66 12.35 8.94 26.76
CA VAL A 66 13.72 8.80 27.29
C VAL A 66 14.19 10.07 27.95
N THR A 67 14.97 9.90 29.03
CA THR A 67 15.65 11.01 29.71
C THR A 67 17.14 10.68 29.87
N ASN A 68 17.95 11.70 29.96
CA ASN A 68 19.41 11.52 30.06
C ASN A 68 19.78 10.77 31.34
N GLY A 69 20.64 9.76 31.23
CA GLY A 69 21.05 8.92 32.34
C GLY A 69 20.00 7.90 32.82
N MET A 70 18.87 7.75 32.11
CA MET A 70 17.86 6.72 32.41
C MET A 70 18.48 5.32 32.30
N VAL A 71 18.15 4.45 33.25
CA VAL A 71 18.53 3.02 33.22
C VAL A 71 17.29 2.17 33.14
N VAL A 72 17.24 1.32 32.11
CA VAL A 72 16.08 0.49 31.77
C VAL A 72 16.48 -0.99 31.75
N HIS A 73 15.65 -1.83 32.36
CA HIS A 73 15.80 -3.28 32.32
C HIS A 73 14.57 -3.91 31.69
N THR A 74 14.79 -4.56 30.53
CA THR A 74 13.68 -5.18 29.75
C THR A 74 13.36 -6.58 30.24
N CYS A 75 14.32 -7.26 30.87
CA CYS A 75 14.28 -8.66 31.30
C CYS A 75 14.43 -8.86 32.81
N SER A 76 14.28 -7.83 33.65
CA SER A 76 14.31 -7.96 35.11
C SER A 76 13.17 -8.82 35.63
N GLU A 77 13.25 -9.31 36.85
CA GLU A 77 12.19 -10.08 37.50
C GLU A 77 10.86 -9.30 37.51
N LYS A 78 10.94 -7.99 37.83
CA LYS A 78 9.79 -7.09 37.83
C LYS A 78 9.17 -6.93 36.43
N ALA A 79 9.99 -6.77 35.37
CA ALA A 79 9.53 -6.67 34.01
C ALA A 79 8.86 -7.99 33.55
N ARG A 80 9.52 -9.13 33.79
CA ARG A 80 8.98 -10.45 33.44
C ARG A 80 7.66 -10.77 34.15
N ALA A 81 7.56 -10.46 35.45
CA ALA A 81 6.33 -10.64 36.21
C ALA A 81 5.18 -9.80 35.65
N ALA A 82 5.47 -8.55 35.29
CA ALA A 82 4.50 -7.64 34.68
C ALA A 82 4.02 -8.13 33.31
N GLN A 83 4.96 -8.53 32.42
CA GLN A 83 4.66 -9.06 31.09
C GLN A 83 3.84 -10.35 31.16
N LYS A 84 4.18 -11.27 32.08
CA LYS A 84 3.45 -12.50 32.32
C LYS A 84 2.01 -12.24 32.78
N SER A 85 1.81 -11.27 33.67
CA SER A 85 0.47 -10.89 34.15
C SER A 85 -0.38 -10.26 33.05
N VAL A 86 0.24 -9.41 32.19
CA VAL A 86 -0.45 -8.83 31.05
C VAL A 86 -0.84 -9.90 30.02
N MET A 87 0.03 -10.85 29.76
CA MET A 87 -0.26 -11.94 28.85
C MET A 87 -1.45 -12.78 29.35
N GLU A 88 -1.48 -13.13 30.64
CA GLU A 88 -2.62 -13.82 31.24
C GLU A 88 -3.91 -13.01 31.07
N PHE A 89 -3.86 -11.70 31.32
CA PHE A 89 -5.01 -10.81 31.15
C PHE A 89 -5.51 -10.75 29.69
N LEU A 90 -4.63 -10.69 28.71
CA LEU A 90 -5.01 -10.71 27.30
C LEU A 90 -5.64 -12.04 26.86
N LEU A 91 -5.30 -13.14 27.51
CA LEU A 91 -5.82 -14.47 27.20
C LEU A 91 -7.15 -14.80 27.92
N ILE A 92 -7.57 -14.02 28.92
CA ILE A 92 -8.80 -14.27 29.70
C ILE A 92 -9.99 -14.54 28.78
N ASN A 93 -10.28 -13.63 27.85
CA ASN A 93 -11.41 -13.74 26.91
C ASN A 93 -11.02 -14.27 25.54
N HIS A 94 -9.74 -14.53 25.28
CA HIS A 94 -9.31 -15.06 23.99
C HIS A 94 -9.78 -16.51 23.81
N PRO A 95 -10.51 -16.85 22.71
CA PRO A 95 -11.04 -18.20 22.51
C PRO A 95 -9.93 -19.21 22.20
N LEU A 96 -10.19 -20.49 22.47
CA LEU A 96 -9.27 -21.61 22.18
C LEU A 96 -9.37 -22.06 20.71
N ASP A 97 -9.28 -21.11 19.79
CA ASP A 97 -9.53 -21.30 18.36
C ASP A 97 -8.27 -21.57 17.52
N CYS A 98 -7.09 -21.68 18.10
CA CYS A 98 -5.85 -21.82 17.35
C CYS A 98 -5.89 -22.89 16.24
N PRO A 99 -6.51 -24.08 16.45
CA PRO A 99 -6.60 -25.09 15.39
C PRO A 99 -7.42 -24.67 14.18
N ILE A 100 -8.40 -23.78 14.34
CA ILE A 100 -9.29 -23.30 13.28
C ILE A 100 -9.04 -21.85 12.90
N CYS A 101 -8.06 -21.19 13.52
CA CYS A 101 -7.74 -19.78 13.28
C CYS A 101 -6.72 -19.65 12.14
N ASP A 102 -7.01 -18.85 11.11
CA ASP A 102 -6.09 -18.61 9.98
C ASP A 102 -4.77 -17.97 10.39
N GLN A 103 -4.74 -17.25 11.51
CA GLN A 103 -3.51 -16.68 12.06
C GLN A 103 -2.59 -17.73 12.70
N GLY A 104 -3.06 -18.97 12.92
CA GLY A 104 -2.26 -20.04 13.54
C GLY A 104 -0.98 -20.34 12.78
N GLY A 105 0.17 -20.24 13.46
CA GLY A 105 1.51 -20.38 12.87
C GLY A 105 2.19 -19.08 12.43
N GLU A 106 1.47 -17.95 12.45
CA GLU A 106 2.01 -16.59 12.22
C GLU A 106 1.40 -15.58 13.22
N CYS A 107 0.91 -16.06 14.35
CA CYS A 107 0.17 -15.28 15.33
C CYS A 107 1.10 -14.66 16.37
N GLN A 108 1.20 -13.35 16.40
CA GLN A 108 2.01 -12.63 17.40
C GLN A 108 1.56 -12.96 18.83
N LEU A 109 0.24 -13.17 19.07
CA LEU A 109 -0.26 -13.55 20.40
C LEU A 109 0.21 -14.96 20.81
N GLN A 110 0.23 -15.94 19.90
CA GLN A 110 0.77 -17.28 20.19
C GLN A 110 2.24 -17.23 20.56
N ASP A 111 3.05 -16.54 19.74
CA ASP A 111 4.49 -16.44 19.95
C ASP A 111 4.83 -15.78 21.28
N LEU A 112 4.14 -14.67 21.60
CA LEU A 112 4.34 -13.99 22.86
C LEU A 112 3.75 -14.75 24.07
N ALA A 113 2.68 -15.52 23.88
CA ALA A 113 2.16 -16.37 24.94
C ALA A 113 3.14 -17.49 25.32
N VAL A 114 3.82 -18.08 24.33
CA VAL A 114 4.88 -19.09 24.56
C VAL A 114 6.11 -18.45 25.21
N GLY A 115 6.55 -17.28 24.70
CA GLY A 115 7.79 -16.62 25.16
C GLY A 115 7.67 -15.92 26.52
N TYR A 116 6.52 -15.36 26.84
CA TYR A 116 6.32 -14.46 28.00
C TYR A 116 5.15 -14.84 28.89
N GLY A 117 4.35 -15.85 28.53
CA GLY A 117 3.17 -16.26 29.28
C GLY A 117 3.45 -17.29 30.39
N ALA A 118 2.38 -17.91 30.84
CA ALA A 118 2.39 -19.02 31.80
C ALA A 118 1.86 -20.31 31.15
N SER A 119 2.14 -21.45 31.75
CA SER A 119 1.66 -22.77 31.31
C SER A 119 0.20 -23.07 31.73
N SER A 120 -0.38 -22.25 32.60
CA SER A 120 -1.74 -22.41 33.12
C SER A 120 -2.43 -21.08 33.30
N SER A 121 -3.76 -21.08 33.23
CA SER A 121 -4.62 -19.93 33.53
C SER A 121 -5.33 -20.13 34.88
N ARG A 122 -5.51 -19.04 35.60
CA ARG A 122 -6.30 -18.98 36.85
C ARG A 122 -7.75 -18.57 36.59
N TYR A 123 -8.10 -18.30 35.36
CA TYR A 123 -9.43 -17.84 34.96
C TYR A 123 -10.39 -19.02 34.80
N ASN A 124 -11.49 -18.99 35.52
CA ASN A 124 -12.49 -20.07 35.56
C ASN A 124 -13.90 -19.62 35.13
N GLU A 125 -14.05 -18.35 34.68
CA GLU A 125 -15.33 -17.81 34.21
C GLU A 125 -15.52 -18.08 32.71
N GLU A 126 -16.75 -17.91 32.22
CA GLU A 126 -17.06 -18.03 30.81
C GLU A 126 -16.37 -16.93 30.00
N LYS A 127 -15.82 -17.32 28.86
CA LYS A 127 -15.18 -16.34 27.94
C LYS A 127 -16.24 -15.53 27.22
N ARG A 128 -15.96 -14.24 27.04
CA ARG A 128 -16.83 -13.32 26.30
C ARG A 128 -16.96 -13.77 24.85
N VAL A 129 -18.18 -13.69 24.31
CA VAL A 129 -18.50 -13.87 22.89
C VAL A 129 -18.78 -12.51 22.27
N VAL A 130 -18.17 -12.23 21.11
CA VAL A 130 -18.43 -11.06 20.29
C VAL A 130 -18.98 -11.53 18.95
N PHE A 131 -20.13 -11.00 18.57
CA PHE A 131 -20.79 -11.37 17.30
C PHE A 131 -19.96 -10.92 16.09
N HIS A 132 -20.10 -11.65 15.00
CA HIS A 132 -19.48 -11.36 13.73
C HIS A 132 -19.85 -9.95 13.21
N LYS A 133 -18.97 -9.36 12.40
CA LYS A 133 -19.20 -8.09 11.72
C LYS A 133 -18.96 -8.29 10.22
N ASP A 134 -19.84 -7.76 9.40
CA ASP A 134 -19.59 -7.74 7.95
C ASP A 134 -18.76 -6.51 7.59
N LEU A 135 -17.57 -6.74 7.05
CA LEU A 135 -16.64 -5.72 6.59
C LEU A 135 -16.55 -5.66 5.05
N GLY A 136 -17.41 -6.37 4.34
CA GLY A 136 -17.36 -6.46 2.88
C GLY A 136 -16.69 -7.75 2.39
N PRO A 137 -16.31 -7.83 1.10
CA PRO A 137 -15.88 -9.08 0.46
C PRO A 137 -14.44 -9.48 0.74
N LEU A 138 -13.58 -8.56 1.18
CA LEU A 138 -12.13 -8.77 1.23
C LEU A 138 -11.61 -9.14 2.63
N VAL A 139 -12.10 -8.47 3.66
CA VAL A 139 -11.65 -8.64 5.05
C VAL A 139 -12.73 -9.34 5.86
N SER A 140 -12.36 -10.43 6.52
CA SER A 140 -13.22 -11.17 7.42
C SER A 140 -13.09 -10.64 8.85
N ALA A 141 -14.22 -10.36 9.50
CA ALA A 141 -14.37 -10.07 10.94
C ALA A 141 -15.39 -11.01 11.59
N GLU A 142 -15.39 -12.27 11.17
CA GLU A 142 -16.31 -13.28 11.69
C GLU A 142 -16.01 -13.63 13.16
N GLU A 143 -14.73 -13.72 13.49
CA GLU A 143 -14.26 -14.23 14.78
C GLU A 143 -13.76 -13.09 15.68
N MET A 144 -14.58 -12.07 15.91
CA MET A 144 -14.20 -10.88 16.67
C MET A 144 -13.97 -11.14 18.16
N SER A 145 -14.36 -12.28 18.68
CA SER A 145 -13.95 -12.75 20.03
C SER A 145 -12.44 -12.90 20.17
N ARG A 146 -11.70 -13.07 19.07
CA ARG A 146 -10.24 -13.12 19.04
C ARG A 146 -9.57 -11.75 19.19
N CYS A 147 -10.32 -10.66 19.07
CA CYS A 147 -9.80 -9.30 19.13
C CYS A 147 -9.26 -8.97 20.54
N ILE A 148 -8.02 -8.48 20.61
CA ILE A 148 -7.35 -8.02 21.85
C ILE A 148 -7.41 -6.49 22.04
N HIS A 149 -8.27 -5.81 21.30
CA HIS A 149 -8.53 -4.36 21.38
C HIS A 149 -7.27 -3.48 21.26
N CYS A 150 -6.29 -3.90 20.47
CA CYS A 150 -5.03 -3.18 20.27
C CYS A 150 -5.18 -1.89 19.46
N THR A 151 -6.32 -1.68 18.81
CA THR A 151 -6.69 -0.52 17.98
C THR A 151 -5.76 -0.23 16.78
N ARG A 152 -4.89 -1.18 16.37
CA ARG A 152 -4.05 -0.98 15.18
C ARG A 152 -4.88 -0.73 13.92
N CYS A 153 -5.97 -1.47 13.69
CA CYS A 153 -6.86 -1.31 12.55
C CYS A 153 -7.57 0.05 12.53
N VAL A 154 -8.03 0.54 13.68
CA VAL A 154 -8.66 1.87 13.80
C VAL A 154 -7.67 2.97 13.45
N ARG A 155 -6.47 2.94 14.07
CA ARG A 155 -5.42 3.93 13.79
C ARG A 155 -4.91 3.86 12.36
N PHE A 156 -4.82 2.67 11.78
CA PHE A 156 -4.49 2.50 10.38
C PHE A 156 -5.49 3.23 9.47
N GLY A 157 -6.79 3.04 9.69
CA GLY A 157 -7.83 3.75 8.94
C GLY A 157 -7.64 5.27 9.03
N GLN A 158 -7.50 5.81 10.23
CA GLN A 158 -7.36 7.24 10.47
C GLN A 158 -6.03 7.83 9.94
N GLU A 159 -4.94 7.11 10.13
CA GLU A 159 -3.59 7.67 9.94
C GLU A 159 -3.03 7.35 8.57
N ILE A 160 -3.20 6.13 8.07
CA ILE A 160 -2.62 5.63 6.82
C ILE A 160 -3.63 5.68 5.68
N ALA A 161 -4.79 5.03 5.84
CA ALA A 161 -5.83 5.01 4.81
C ALA A 161 -6.53 6.37 4.61
N GLY A 162 -6.53 7.23 5.65
CA GLY A 162 -7.15 8.57 5.60
C GLY A 162 -8.64 8.57 5.82
N ILE A 163 -9.25 7.41 6.14
CA ILE A 163 -10.66 7.26 6.43
C ILE A 163 -10.88 6.35 7.64
N MET A 164 -11.70 6.80 8.58
CA MET A 164 -12.03 6.02 9.76
C MET A 164 -13.25 5.13 9.49
N GLU A 165 -13.02 3.97 8.89
CA GLU A 165 -14.09 2.99 8.63
C GLU A 165 -14.34 2.07 9.82
N LEU A 166 -13.30 1.81 10.63
CA LEU A 166 -13.40 1.07 11.89
C LEU A 166 -13.28 1.99 13.09
N GLY A 167 -14.10 1.74 14.10
CA GLY A 167 -14.04 2.42 15.39
C GLY A 167 -14.10 1.44 16.55
N MET A 168 -13.82 1.91 17.77
CA MET A 168 -14.03 1.14 18.99
C MET A 168 -15.23 1.69 19.73
N LEU A 169 -16.25 0.86 19.91
CA LEU A 169 -17.46 1.20 20.66
C LEU A 169 -17.38 0.66 22.10
N ASN A 170 -18.20 1.21 22.96
CA ASN A 170 -18.35 0.82 24.35
C ASN A 170 -17.09 1.02 25.19
N ARG A 171 -17.03 0.45 26.37
CA ARG A 171 -15.91 0.55 27.31
C ARG A 171 -15.72 -0.72 28.15
N GLY A 172 -14.54 -0.87 28.73
CA GLY A 172 -14.19 -2.01 29.57
C GLY A 172 -14.26 -3.32 28.79
N GLU A 173 -14.80 -4.34 29.40
CA GLU A 173 -14.97 -5.68 28.79
C GLU A 173 -15.96 -5.68 27.62
N HIS A 174 -16.87 -4.72 27.55
CA HIS A 174 -17.85 -4.60 26.48
C HIS A 174 -17.31 -3.83 25.25
N SER A 175 -16.05 -3.39 25.26
CA SER A 175 -15.43 -2.73 24.10
C SER A 175 -15.39 -3.66 22.91
N GLU A 176 -15.70 -3.17 21.73
CA GLU A 176 -15.62 -3.92 20.48
C GLU A 176 -15.21 -3.03 19.29
N ILE A 177 -14.49 -3.64 18.35
CA ILE A 177 -14.14 -3.01 17.07
C ILE A 177 -15.25 -3.31 16.08
N THR A 178 -15.76 -2.29 15.43
CA THR A 178 -16.85 -2.40 14.45
C THR A 178 -16.79 -1.27 13.42
N THR A 179 -17.54 -1.41 12.33
CA THR A 179 -17.79 -0.33 11.36
C THR A 179 -18.91 0.58 11.81
N PHE A 180 -18.97 1.77 11.23
CA PHE A 180 -20.09 2.68 11.43
C PHE A 180 -21.34 2.17 10.71
N VAL A 181 -22.39 1.84 11.48
CA VAL A 181 -23.72 1.44 10.97
C VAL A 181 -23.66 0.32 9.92
N GLY A 182 -22.77 -0.68 10.10
CA GLY A 182 -22.70 -1.84 9.21
C GLY A 182 -22.18 -1.55 7.79
N ARG A 183 -21.50 -0.42 7.57
CA ARG A 183 -20.85 -0.13 6.29
C ARG A 183 -19.67 -1.05 6.04
N SER A 184 -19.46 -1.43 4.78
CA SER A 184 -18.23 -2.11 4.35
C SER A 184 -17.00 -1.21 4.45
N ILE A 185 -15.83 -1.83 4.46
CA ILE A 185 -14.55 -1.12 4.33
C ILE A 185 -14.25 -0.94 2.85
N GLU A 186 -14.04 0.30 2.41
CA GLU A 186 -13.90 0.68 0.98
C GLU A 186 -12.54 1.32 0.64
N SER A 187 -11.64 1.43 1.61
CA SER A 187 -10.29 1.95 1.38
C SER A 187 -9.52 1.01 0.45
N GLU A 188 -8.78 1.57 -0.50
CA GLU A 188 -7.89 0.86 -1.44
C GLU A 188 -6.70 0.17 -0.75
N LEU A 189 -6.55 0.40 0.55
CA LEU A 189 -5.49 -0.16 1.41
C LEU A 189 -6.05 -1.08 2.50
N SER A 190 -7.35 -1.41 2.46
CA SER A 190 -8.06 -2.07 3.55
C SER A 190 -7.44 -3.41 3.96
N GLY A 191 -6.91 -4.17 3.02
CA GLY A 191 -6.27 -5.46 3.26
C GLY A 191 -5.05 -5.41 4.17
N ASN A 192 -4.39 -4.25 4.32
CA ASN A 192 -3.29 -4.10 5.27
C ASN A 192 -3.74 -4.26 6.74
N MET A 193 -5.03 -4.10 7.02
CA MET A 193 -5.57 -4.37 8.35
C MET A 193 -5.40 -5.85 8.77
N ILE A 194 -5.31 -6.76 7.80
CA ILE A 194 -5.03 -8.18 8.02
C ILE A 194 -3.62 -8.37 8.56
N ASP A 195 -2.62 -7.73 7.93
CA ASP A 195 -1.22 -7.88 8.30
C ASP A 195 -0.88 -7.24 9.65
N ILE A 196 -1.48 -6.08 9.94
CA ILE A 196 -1.22 -5.37 11.21
C ILE A 196 -2.02 -5.93 12.39
N CYS A 197 -3.05 -6.76 12.13
CA CYS A 197 -3.80 -7.41 13.20
C CYS A 197 -2.92 -8.48 13.87
N PRO A 198 -2.59 -8.33 15.17
CA PRO A 198 -1.67 -9.27 15.83
C PRO A 198 -2.31 -10.62 16.15
N VAL A 199 -3.60 -10.79 15.82
CA VAL A 199 -4.42 -11.97 16.11
C VAL A 199 -5.34 -12.28 14.93
N GLY A 200 -5.97 -13.45 14.92
CA GLY A 200 -6.90 -13.85 13.87
C GLY A 200 -8.31 -13.26 13.96
N ALA A 201 -8.43 -12.00 14.39
CA ALA A 201 -9.71 -11.28 14.42
C ALA A 201 -10.06 -10.66 13.07
N LEU A 202 -9.06 -10.12 12.35
CA LEU A 202 -9.18 -9.66 10.97
C LEU A 202 -8.32 -10.57 10.10
N THR A 203 -8.96 -11.23 9.13
CA THR A 203 -8.30 -12.19 8.23
C THR A 203 -8.74 -11.97 6.80
N SER A 204 -8.03 -12.56 5.84
CA SER A 204 -8.41 -12.49 4.42
C SER A 204 -9.62 -13.39 4.16
N LYS A 205 -10.73 -12.84 3.67
CA LYS A 205 -11.92 -13.62 3.28
C LYS A 205 -11.61 -14.63 2.17
N PRO A 206 -10.93 -14.26 1.06
CA PRO A 206 -10.59 -15.20 -0.01
C PRO A 206 -9.64 -16.32 0.42
N PHE A 207 -8.73 -16.05 1.35
CA PHE A 207 -7.76 -17.03 1.83
C PHE A 207 -8.28 -17.88 3.00
N ARG A 208 -9.42 -17.54 3.60
CA ARG A 208 -9.94 -18.14 4.83
C ARG A 208 -10.01 -19.67 4.71
N TYR A 209 -9.41 -20.37 5.69
CA TYR A 209 -9.34 -21.83 5.80
C TYR A 209 -8.64 -22.57 4.67
N SER A 210 -7.90 -21.86 3.80
CA SER A 210 -7.31 -22.47 2.59
C SER A 210 -5.98 -23.19 2.84
N ALA A 211 -5.11 -22.63 3.67
CA ALA A 211 -3.80 -23.22 3.98
C ALA A 211 -3.20 -22.67 5.27
N ARG A 212 -2.21 -23.39 5.79
CA ARG A 212 -1.34 -22.92 6.87
C ARG A 212 -0.07 -22.30 6.33
N THR A 213 0.52 -21.36 7.06
CA THR A 213 1.75 -20.64 6.63
C THR A 213 2.91 -21.54 6.27
N TRP A 214 3.09 -22.65 6.98
CA TRP A 214 4.16 -23.62 6.73
C TRP A 214 3.95 -24.50 5.49
N GLU A 215 2.74 -24.52 4.92
CA GLU A 215 2.43 -25.18 3.66
C GLU A 215 2.76 -24.30 2.43
N LEU A 216 3.07 -23.02 2.63
CA LEU A 216 3.19 -22.03 1.58
C LEU A 216 4.65 -21.77 1.22
N ALA A 217 5.00 -22.01 -0.04
CA ALA A 217 6.26 -21.54 -0.61
C ALA A 217 6.19 -20.02 -0.83
N ARG A 218 7.27 -19.30 -0.50
CA ARG A 218 7.35 -17.84 -0.62
C ARG A 218 8.21 -17.43 -1.80
N ARG A 219 7.73 -16.51 -2.64
CA ARG A 219 8.47 -15.95 -3.79
C ARG A 219 8.39 -14.43 -3.73
N ARG A 220 9.53 -13.76 -3.86
CA ARG A 220 9.57 -12.30 -4.02
C ARG A 220 9.08 -11.93 -5.41
N SER A 221 8.35 -10.81 -5.48
CA SER A 221 7.84 -10.25 -6.71
C SER A 221 7.70 -8.73 -6.57
N VAL A 222 7.29 -8.09 -7.64
CA VAL A 222 7.02 -6.65 -7.72
C VAL A 222 5.59 -6.47 -8.22
N SER A 223 4.91 -5.45 -7.75
CA SER A 223 3.55 -5.12 -8.19
C SER A 223 3.50 -4.84 -9.70
N PRO A 224 2.56 -5.47 -10.44
CA PRO A 224 2.30 -5.14 -11.83
C PRO A 224 1.23 -4.05 -11.99
N HIS A 225 0.65 -3.55 -10.90
CA HIS A 225 -0.61 -2.80 -10.95
C HIS A 225 -0.46 -1.29 -10.86
N ASP A 226 0.62 -0.79 -10.32
CA ASP A 226 0.90 0.64 -10.24
C ASP A 226 2.34 0.96 -10.65
N SER A 227 2.64 2.23 -10.84
CA SER A 227 3.97 2.70 -11.24
C SER A 227 4.98 2.76 -10.10
N LEU A 228 4.59 2.41 -8.88
CA LEU A 228 5.46 2.43 -7.71
C LEU A 228 6.41 1.23 -7.67
N GLY A 229 5.98 0.10 -8.21
CA GLY A 229 6.73 -1.15 -8.12
C GLY A 229 6.80 -1.68 -6.70
N ALA A 230 5.67 -1.69 -5.97
CA ALA A 230 5.60 -2.19 -4.59
C ALA A 230 6.16 -3.62 -4.48
N ASN A 231 6.98 -3.86 -3.46
CA ASN A 231 7.59 -5.16 -3.21
C ASN A 231 6.59 -6.12 -2.57
N LEU A 232 6.49 -7.32 -3.13
CA LEU A 232 5.49 -8.33 -2.77
C LEU A 232 6.15 -9.65 -2.40
N VAL A 233 5.45 -10.44 -1.59
CA VAL A 233 5.70 -11.87 -1.41
C VAL A 233 4.48 -12.62 -1.88
N ILE A 234 4.63 -13.36 -2.98
CA ILE A 234 3.64 -14.29 -3.48
C ILE A 234 3.78 -15.61 -2.71
N GLN A 235 2.70 -16.10 -2.15
CA GLN A 235 2.65 -17.34 -1.39
C GLN A 235 1.87 -18.40 -2.17
N VAL A 236 2.52 -19.53 -2.42
CA VAL A 236 2.08 -20.56 -3.36
C VAL A 236 1.99 -21.91 -2.66
N LYS A 237 0.94 -22.68 -2.94
CA LYS A 237 0.81 -24.10 -2.57
C LYS A 237 0.66 -24.94 -3.83
N GLY A 238 1.65 -25.80 -4.09
CA GLY A 238 1.73 -26.49 -5.38
C GLY A 238 1.96 -25.49 -6.52
N ASP A 239 1.07 -25.46 -7.47
CA ASP A 239 1.05 -24.57 -8.64
C ASP A 239 0.05 -23.40 -8.51
N ARG A 240 -0.62 -23.29 -7.34
CA ARG A 240 -1.66 -22.30 -7.09
C ARG A 240 -1.17 -21.15 -6.21
N VAL A 241 -1.39 -19.92 -6.64
CA VAL A 241 -1.21 -18.72 -5.81
C VAL A 241 -2.32 -18.68 -4.78
N MET A 242 -1.95 -18.65 -3.51
CA MET A 242 -2.88 -18.70 -2.39
C MET A 242 -3.14 -17.34 -1.77
N ARG A 243 -2.12 -16.49 -1.66
CA ARG A 243 -2.23 -15.09 -1.23
C ARG A 243 -0.99 -14.28 -1.60
N VAL A 244 -1.15 -12.97 -1.58
CA VAL A 244 -0.07 -11.98 -1.76
C VAL A 244 0.00 -11.11 -0.50
N VAL A 245 1.21 -10.94 0.03
CA VAL A 245 1.47 -10.12 1.23
C VAL A 245 2.61 -9.14 0.96
N PRO A 246 2.70 -8.03 1.70
CA PRO A 246 3.78 -7.07 1.50
C PRO A 246 5.15 -7.66 1.82
N PHE A 247 6.16 -7.24 1.05
CA PHE A 247 7.55 -7.30 1.44
C PHE A 247 8.01 -5.90 1.79
N GLU A 248 8.48 -5.72 3.01
CA GLU A 248 8.82 -4.40 3.54
C GLU A 248 10.01 -3.78 2.80
N ASP A 249 9.81 -2.56 2.28
CA ASP A 249 10.85 -1.71 1.70
C ASP A 249 10.53 -0.25 2.00
N GLU A 250 11.28 0.36 2.93
CA GLU A 250 11.05 1.75 3.37
C GLU A 250 11.20 2.77 2.23
N ALA A 251 12.04 2.47 1.22
CA ALA A 251 12.27 3.36 0.11
C ALA A 251 11.10 3.36 -0.90
N ILE A 252 10.33 2.28 -0.99
CA ILE A 252 9.29 2.09 -2.00
C ILE A 252 7.90 2.07 -1.35
N ASN A 253 7.50 0.95 -0.79
CA ASN A 253 6.13 0.72 -0.29
C ASN A 253 6.03 0.70 1.24
N GLU A 254 7.10 1.03 1.98
CA GLU A 254 7.17 0.87 3.42
C GLU A 254 6.81 -0.57 3.82
N CYS A 255 5.70 -0.79 4.51
CA CYS A 255 5.17 -2.12 4.84
C CYS A 255 3.74 -2.33 4.30
N TRP A 256 3.33 -1.54 3.30
CA TRP A 256 1.96 -1.51 2.78
C TRP A 256 1.89 -2.04 1.34
N ILE A 257 0.76 -2.61 0.97
CA ILE A 257 0.39 -2.91 -0.42
C ILE A 257 -1.06 -2.49 -0.69
N SER A 258 -1.39 -2.27 -1.96
CA SER A 258 -2.77 -2.00 -2.37
C SER A 258 -3.65 -3.25 -2.28
N ASP A 259 -4.95 -3.06 -2.15
CA ASP A 259 -5.91 -4.18 -2.20
C ASP A 259 -5.92 -4.84 -3.59
N ARG A 260 -5.64 -4.06 -4.64
CA ARG A 260 -5.43 -4.59 -5.99
C ARG A 260 -4.28 -5.60 -6.01
N ASP A 261 -3.13 -5.27 -5.44
CA ASP A 261 -1.99 -6.19 -5.35
C ASP A 261 -2.32 -7.41 -4.51
N ARG A 262 -3.01 -7.21 -3.40
CA ARG A 262 -3.33 -8.27 -2.45
C ARG A 262 -4.28 -9.32 -2.98
N PHE A 263 -5.28 -8.93 -3.77
CA PHE A 263 -6.41 -9.79 -4.12
C PHE A 263 -6.53 -10.12 -5.61
N SER A 264 -5.82 -9.42 -6.51
CA SER A 264 -5.91 -9.67 -7.96
C SER A 264 -5.49 -11.08 -8.40
N TYR A 265 -4.73 -11.79 -7.55
CA TYR A 265 -4.33 -13.17 -7.83
C TYR A 265 -5.53 -14.14 -7.99
N GLU A 266 -6.70 -13.78 -7.48
CA GLU A 266 -7.90 -14.60 -7.66
C GLU A 266 -8.24 -14.80 -9.13
N GLY A 267 -7.96 -13.81 -9.98
CA GLY A 267 -8.09 -13.94 -11.43
C GLY A 267 -7.21 -15.02 -12.05
N LEU A 268 -6.07 -15.36 -11.42
CA LEU A 268 -5.20 -16.46 -11.87
C LEU A 268 -5.83 -17.84 -11.67
N ASN A 269 -6.75 -17.95 -10.71
CA ASN A 269 -7.40 -19.18 -10.32
C ASN A 269 -8.83 -19.29 -10.87
N SER A 270 -9.28 -18.33 -11.71
CA SER A 270 -10.61 -18.32 -12.31
C SER A 270 -10.78 -19.46 -13.31
N GLU A 271 -11.95 -20.08 -13.30
CA GLU A 271 -12.32 -21.12 -14.28
C GLU A 271 -12.45 -20.57 -15.71
N ASP A 272 -12.68 -19.26 -15.85
CA ASP A 272 -12.75 -18.57 -17.15
C ASP A 272 -11.37 -18.38 -17.80
N ARG A 273 -10.29 -18.67 -17.07
CA ARG A 273 -8.92 -18.54 -17.58
C ARG A 273 -8.58 -19.69 -18.52
N LEU A 274 -8.05 -19.35 -19.71
CA LEU A 274 -7.51 -20.35 -20.63
C LEU A 274 -6.31 -21.07 -20.01
N SER A 275 -6.40 -22.39 -19.90
CA SER A 275 -5.35 -23.26 -19.37
C SER A 275 -4.49 -23.93 -20.44
N ALA A 276 -4.97 -23.94 -21.71
CA ALA A 276 -4.28 -24.48 -22.85
C ALA A 276 -4.50 -23.61 -24.11
N PRO A 277 -3.61 -23.67 -25.11
CA PRO A 277 -3.84 -23.03 -26.38
C PRO A 277 -5.09 -23.59 -27.09
N MET A 278 -5.78 -22.72 -27.80
CA MET A 278 -6.96 -23.11 -28.57
C MET A 278 -6.83 -22.68 -30.04
N ILE A 279 -7.20 -23.54 -30.96
CA ILE A 279 -7.25 -23.24 -32.39
C ILE A 279 -8.70 -23.35 -32.86
N LYS A 280 -9.13 -22.40 -33.69
CA LYS A 280 -10.46 -22.40 -34.28
C LYS A 280 -10.47 -23.35 -35.50
N GLY A 281 -11.30 -24.38 -35.43
CA GLY A 281 -11.48 -25.35 -36.51
C GLY A 281 -12.24 -24.79 -37.73
N THR A 282 -12.29 -25.51 -38.77
CA THR A 282 -13.03 -25.17 -40.01
C THR A 282 -14.54 -25.08 -39.78
N ASP A 283 -15.04 -25.75 -38.76
CA ASP A 283 -16.43 -25.68 -38.28
C ASP A 283 -16.73 -24.42 -37.42
N GLY A 284 -15.73 -23.57 -37.23
CA GLY A 284 -15.85 -22.34 -36.43
C GLY A 284 -15.77 -22.55 -34.93
N LYS A 285 -15.58 -23.76 -34.43
CA LYS A 285 -15.47 -24.08 -33.01
C LYS A 285 -14.02 -24.03 -32.53
N TRP A 286 -13.83 -23.57 -31.30
CA TRP A 286 -12.55 -23.59 -30.63
C TRP A 286 -12.24 -24.99 -30.10
N GLN A 287 -11.04 -25.48 -30.37
CA GLN A 287 -10.54 -26.80 -29.96
C GLN A 287 -9.20 -26.62 -29.25
N GLU A 288 -9.00 -27.34 -28.16
CA GLU A 288 -7.74 -27.37 -27.43
C GLU A 288 -6.64 -27.96 -28.35
N ALA A 289 -5.45 -27.36 -28.31
CA ALA A 289 -4.31 -27.72 -29.16
C ALA A 289 -3.03 -27.81 -28.34
N SER A 290 -2.06 -28.53 -28.82
CA SER A 290 -0.71 -28.50 -28.26
C SER A 290 -0.04 -27.14 -28.53
N TRP A 291 0.94 -26.75 -27.71
CA TRP A 291 1.75 -25.56 -27.97
C TRP A 291 2.45 -25.60 -29.32
N SER A 292 2.93 -26.78 -29.74
CA SER A 292 3.57 -26.96 -31.05
C SER A 292 2.60 -26.63 -32.19
N ASP A 293 1.39 -27.18 -32.16
CA ASP A 293 0.39 -26.94 -33.18
C ASP A 293 -0.10 -25.49 -33.20
N ALA A 294 -0.30 -24.92 -32.02
CA ALA A 294 -0.70 -23.51 -31.89
C ALA A 294 0.36 -22.56 -32.47
N LEU A 295 1.62 -22.75 -32.15
CA LEU A 295 2.73 -21.95 -32.69
C LEU A 295 2.89 -22.14 -34.21
N ALA A 296 2.72 -23.37 -34.71
CA ALA A 296 2.72 -23.63 -36.16
C ALA A 296 1.56 -22.89 -36.85
N ALA A 297 0.37 -22.93 -36.30
CA ALA A 297 -0.80 -22.19 -36.81
C ALA A 297 -0.57 -20.68 -36.84
N VAL A 298 0.02 -20.10 -35.76
CA VAL A 298 0.39 -18.70 -35.70
C VAL A 298 1.42 -18.34 -36.78
N ALA A 299 2.50 -19.12 -36.91
CA ALA A 299 3.55 -18.88 -37.88
C ALA A 299 3.00 -18.92 -39.33
N GLN A 300 2.18 -19.93 -39.65
CA GLN A 300 1.53 -20.05 -40.96
C GLN A 300 0.56 -18.87 -41.21
N GLY A 301 -0.23 -18.49 -40.22
CA GLY A 301 -1.19 -17.39 -40.31
C GLY A 301 -0.49 -16.05 -40.60
N LEU A 302 0.55 -15.73 -39.84
CA LEU A 302 1.31 -14.48 -39.99
C LEU A 302 2.06 -14.45 -41.34
N SER A 303 2.69 -15.57 -41.75
CA SER A 303 3.34 -15.67 -43.04
C SER A 303 2.35 -15.48 -44.20
N ARG A 304 1.18 -16.11 -44.12
CA ARG A 304 0.13 -15.94 -45.14
C ARG A 304 -0.33 -14.46 -45.25
N VAL A 305 -0.55 -13.79 -44.12
CA VAL A 305 -0.95 -12.37 -44.14
C VAL A 305 0.16 -11.52 -44.74
N ARG A 306 1.42 -11.72 -44.33
CA ARG A 306 2.58 -10.99 -44.87
C ARG A 306 2.70 -11.19 -46.39
N ASP A 307 2.61 -12.42 -46.85
CA ASP A 307 2.85 -12.78 -48.24
C ASP A 307 1.68 -12.39 -49.17
N SER A 308 0.44 -12.41 -48.68
CA SER A 308 -0.76 -12.09 -49.48
C SER A 308 -1.16 -10.61 -49.43
N PHE A 309 -0.93 -9.92 -48.31
CA PHE A 309 -1.45 -8.57 -48.07
C PHE A 309 -0.36 -7.55 -47.66
N GLY A 310 0.87 -8.00 -47.46
CA GLY A 310 1.99 -7.20 -47.03
C GLY A 310 2.19 -7.15 -45.52
N ALA A 311 3.42 -6.90 -45.10
CA ALA A 311 3.81 -6.86 -43.68
C ALA A 311 3.08 -5.78 -42.87
N GLY A 312 2.72 -4.65 -43.50
CA GLY A 312 1.98 -3.57 -42.87
C GLY A 312 0.57 -3.92 -42.36
N GLN A 313 0.05 -5.13 -42.75
CA GLN A 313 -1.22 -5.66 -42.25
C GLN A 313 -1.05 -6.45 -40.94
N ILE A 314 0.17 -6.60 -40.44
CA ILE A 314 0.47 -7.23 -39.16
C ILE A 314 0.68 -6.13 -38.13
N GLY A 315 -0.03 -6.24 -37.03
CA GLY A 315 0.12 -5.36 -35.88
C GLY A 315 0.19 -6.13 -34.58
N ALA A 316 0.80 -5.56 -33.57
CA ALA A 316 0.85 -6.11 -32.21
C ALA A 316 0.39 -5.07 -31.20
N LEU A 317 -0.50 -5.49 -30.31
CA LEU A 317 -0.92 -4.72 -29.15
C LEU A 317 -0.52 -5.50 -27.90
N ALA A 318 0.45 -4.97 -27.15
CA ALA A 318 0.94 -5.58 -25.93
C ALA A 318 0.08 -5.17 -24.73
N SER A 319 0.13 -5.97 -23.67
CA SER A 319 -0.41 -5.58 -22.37
C SER A 319 0.52 -4.58 -21.68
N GLU A 320 -0.02 -3.56 -21.02
CA GLU A 320 0.76 -2.62 -20.21
C GLU A 320 1.44 -3.28 -18.99
N TYR A 321 1.03 -4.49 -18.64
CA TYR A 321 1.61 -5.30 -17.54
C TYR A 321 2.65 -6.31 -18.02
N ALA A 322 3.03 -6.27 -19.29
CA ALA A 322 4.05 -7.18 -19.85
C ALA A 322 5.44 -6.84 -19.29
N THR A 323 6.29 -7.87 -19.18
CA THR A 323 7.68 -7.67 -18.74
C THR A 323 8.53 -7.01 -19.82
N THR A 324 9.66 -6.44 -19.44
CA THR A 324 10.63 -5.83 -20.38
C THR A 324 11.09 -6.86 -21.43
N GLU A 325 11.26 -8.12 -21.02
CA GLU A 325 11.63 -9.23 -21.89
C GLU A 325 10.54 -9.53 -22.91
N GLU A 326 9.27 -9.54 -22.49
CA GLU A 326 8.13 -9.75 -23.40
C GLU A 326 8.02 -8.62 -24.43
N TYR A 327 8.18 -7.36 -24.02
CA TYR A 327 8.21 -6.22 -24.93
C TYR A 327 9.37 -6.32 -25.93
N ALA A 328 10.55 -6.68 -25.46
CA ALA A 328 11.73 -6.82 -26.32
C ALA A 328 11.55 -7.93 -27.35
N LEU A 329 11.00 -9.08 -26.94
CA LEU A 329 10.75 -10.22 -27.82
C LEU A 329 9.63 -9.92 -28.83
N LEU A 330 8.54 -9.30 -28.39
CA LEU A 330 7.43 -8.89 -29.27
C LEU A 330 7.91 -7.90 -30.33
N GLY A 331 8.65 -6.86 -29.92
CA GLY A 331 9.22 -5.89 -30.84
C GLY A 331 10.16 -6.52 -31.88
N ARG A 332 11.02 -7.45 -31.47
CA ARG A 332 11.90 -8.18 -32.38
C ARG A 332 11.12 -9.07 -33.35
N LEU A 333 10.08 -9.76 -32.85
CA LEU A 333 9.23 -10.63 -33.69
C LEU A 333 8.53 -9.85 -34.79
N VAL A 334 7.85 -8.74 -34.42
CA VAL A 334 7.04 -7.97 -35.37
C VAL A 334 7.91 -7.26 -36.40
N ARG A 335 9.07 -6.70 -36.00
CA ARG A 335 10.05 -6.12 -36.95
C ARG A 335 10.68 -7.17 -37.88
N ALA A 336 10.93 -8.38 -37.37
CA ALA A 336 11.40 -9.48 -38.20
C ALA A 336 10.37 -9.92 -39.27
N LEU A 337 9.08 -9.71 -39.03
CA LEU A 337 8.01 -9.91 -40.02
C LEU A 337 7.90 -8.72 -40.99
N GLY A 338 8.65 -7.63 -40.80
CA GLY A 338 8.66 -6.44 -41.65
C GLY A 338 7.62 -5.40 -41.30
N SER A 339 7.06 -5.43 -40.08
CA SER A 339 6.09 -4.42 -39.59
C SER A 339 6.65 -3.60 -38.44
N GLU A 340 6.24 -2.33 -38.37
CA GLU A 340 6.50 -1.41 -37.26
C GLU A 340 5.22 -1.10 -36.45
N ASN A 341 4.10 -1.78 -36.74
CA ASN A 341 2.82 -1.56 -36.09
C ASN A 341 2.80 -2.24 -34.70
N ILE A 342 3.42 -1.60 -33.72
CA ILE A 342 3.53 -2.10 -32.34
C ILE A 342 3.05 -1.01 -31.40
N ASP A 343 2.10 -1.34 -30.54
CA ASP A 343 1.65 -0.45 -29.48
C ASP A 343 1.27 -1.27 -28.20
N PHE A 344 1.12 -0.58 -27.08
CA PHE A 344 0.62 -1.14 -25.82
C PHE A 344 -0.55 -0.34 -25.26
N ARG A 345 -0.89 0.78 -25.88
CA ARG A 345 -1.91 1.73 -25.41
C ARG A 345 -3.27 1.40 -26.02
N LEU A 346 -4.29 1.29 -25.16
CA LEU A 346 -5.67 1.14 -25.59
C LEU A 346 -6.35 2.51 -25.87
N ARG A 347 -5.75 3.59 -25.41
CA ARG A 347 -6.26 4.96 -25.56
C ARG A 347 -5.40 5.73 -26.55
N GLN A 348 -6.03 6.66 -27.25
CA GLN A 348 -5.30 7.61 -28.06
C GLN A 348 -4.50 8.55 -27.15
N THR A 349 -3.22 8.72 -27.43
CA THR A 349 -2.29 9.61 -26.71
C THR A 349 -1.62 10.58 -27.70
N ASP A 350 -0.93 11.58 -27.16
CA ASP A 350 -0.16 12.50 -27.98
C ASP A 350 1.18 11.87 -28.40
N ALA A 351 1.32 11.57 -29.69
CA ALA A 351 2.57 11.01 -30.24
C ALA A 351 3.76 11.97 -30.18
N ALA A 352 3.50 13.29 -30.15
CA ALA A 352 4.56 14.29 -30.01
C ALA A 352 5.18 14.24 -28.60
N PHE A 353 4.39 13.93 -27.58
CA PHE A 353 4.90 13.71 -26.23
C PHE A 353 5.90 12.54 -26.19
N ASP A 354 5.57 11.41 -26.82
CA ASP A 354 6.49 10.26 -26.91
C ASP A 354 7.79 10.61 -27.63
N ALA A 355 7.71 11.38 -28.72
CA ALA A 355 8.88 11.80 -29.50
C ALA A 355 9.78 12.79 -28.72
N ALA A 356 9.21 13.56 -27.79
CA ALA A 356 9.95 14.50 -26.96
C ALA A 356 10.67 13.83 -25.77
N LEU A 357 10.29 12.60 -25.39
CA LEU A 357 10.90 11.89 -24.28
C LEU A 357 12.33 11.45 -24.63
N THR A 358 13.28 11.82 -23.77
CA THR A 358 14.67 11.35 -23.84
C THR A 358 14.89 10.25 -22.79
N GLY A 359 14.68 9.01 -23.16
CA GLY A 359 14.80 7.84 -22.28
C GLY A 359 13.47 7.38 -21.68
N ALA A 360 13.51 6.48 -20.71
CA ALA A 360 12.32 5.97 -20.03
C ALA A 360 11.73 7.02 -19.09
N PRO A 361 10.41 7.28 -19.13
CA PRO A 361 9.77 8.17 -18.17
C PRO A 361 9.87 7.58 -16.75
N TRP A 362 10.13 8.44 -15.78
CA TRP A 362 10.20 8.08 -14.37
C TRP A 362 9.72 9.24 -13.50
N LEU A 363 9.54 9.01 -12.21
CA LEU A 363 9.00 10.01 -11.28
C LEU A 363 9.85 11.29 -11.17
N GLY A 364 11.12 11.27 -11.60
CA GLY A 364 12.04 12.39 -11.49
C GLY A 364 12.73 12.48 -10.12
N MET A 365 12.32 11.67 -9.15
CA MET A 365 12.87 11.60 -7.81
C MET A 365 12.69 10.19 -7.21
N PRO A 366 13.47 9.80 -6.19
CA PRO A 366 13.17 8.61 -5.38
C PRO A 366 11.77 8.70 -4.76
N ILE A 367 11.05 7.57 -4.68
CA ILE A 367 9.69 7.53 -4.14
C ILE A 367 9.62 8.06 -2.70
N ALA A 368 10.64 7.76 -1.87
CA ALA A 368 10.72 8.26 -0.51
C ALA A 368 10.82 9.80 -0.41
N GLU A 369 11.29 10.48 -1.46
CA GLU A 369 11.38 11.95 -1.48
C GLU A 369 10.00 12.63 -1.58
N LEU A 370 8.95 11.91 -1.95
CA LEU A 370 7.57 12.40 -1.85
C LEU A 370 7.22 12.86 -0.43
N ASP A 371 7.84 12.25 0.56
CA ASP A 371 7.65 12.60 1.98
C ASP A 371 8.25 13.95 2.38
N ASN A 372 9.20 14.45 1.58
CA ASN A 372 9.99 15.66 1.84
C ASN A 372 9.53 16.87 1.00
N LEU A 373 8.54 16.70 0.13
CA LEU A 373 7.99 17.78 -0.67
C LEU A 373 7.25 18.80 0.21
N ASP A 374 7.38 20.07 -0.11
CA ASP A 374 6.62 21.14 0.57
C ASP A 374 5.43 21.63 -0.27
N ARG A 375 5.47 21.50 -1.60
CA ARG A 375 4.39 21.82 -2.52
C ARG A 375 4.29 20.76 -3.61
N VAL A 376 3.09 20.28 -3.86
CA VAL A 376 2.82 19.29 -4.91
C VAL A 376 1.60 19.70 -5.71
N LEU A 377 1.75 19.85 -7.02
CA LEU A 377 0.64 19.97 -7.95
C LEU A 377 0.39 18.61 -8.61
N VAL A 378 -0.79 18.04 -8.40
CA VAL A 378 -1.26 16.83 -9.07
C VAL A 378 -2.17 17.23 -10.22
N VAL A 379 -1.87 16.77 -11.43
CA VAL A 379 -2.58 17.14 -12.66
C VAL A 379 -3.19 15.89 -13.30
N GLY A 380 -4.50 15.85 -13.46
CA GLY A 380 -5.22 14.82 -14.21
C GLY A 380 -5.00 13.40 -13.66
N SER A 381 -5.18 13.20 -12.35
CA SER A 381 -4.95 11.91 -11.69
C SER A 381 -6.05 11.55 -10.70
N PHE A 382 -6.61 10.35 -10.83
CA PHE A 382 -7.34 9.68 -9.77
C PHE A 382 -6.38 9.06 -8.75
N LEU A 383 -5.53 9.90 -8.16
CA LEU A 383 -4.36 9.49 -7.38
C LEU A 383 -4.65 8.38 -6.36
N ARG A 384 -5.76 8.48 -5.63
CA ARG A 384 -6.18 7.50 -4.64
C ARG A 384 -6.47 6.12 -5.25
N LYS A 385 -7.08 6.07 -6.45
CA LYS A 385 -7.46 4.83 -7.12
C LYS A 385 -6.34 4.26 -7.98
N ASP A 386 -5.63 5.13 -8.71
CA ASP A 386 -4.57 4.71 -9.64
C ASP A 386 -3.28 4.36 -8.88
N HIS A 387 -2.92 5.15 -7.86
CA HIS A 387 -1.65 5.06 -7.13
C HIS A 387 -1.86 5.18 -5.61
N PRO A 388 -2.56 4.21 -4.97
CA PRO A 388 -2.99 4.31 -3.57
C PRO A 388 -1.83 4.46 -2.58
N LEU A 389 -0.66 3.85 -2.84
CA LEU A 389 0.52 3.98 -1.99
C LEU A 389 1.20 5.35 -2.14
N MET A 390 1.20 5.94 -3.35
CA MET A 390 1.65 7.31 -3.55
C MET A 390 0.70 8.29 -2.86
N ALA A 391 -0.62 8.08 -2.97
CA ALA A 391 -1.61 8.86 -2.25
C ALA A 391 -1.40 8.77 -0.73
N GLN A 392 -1.02 7.61 -0.21
CA GLN A 392 -0.70 7.41 1.21
C GLN A 392 0.52 8.25 1.62
N ARG A 393 1.63 8.22 0.86
CA ARG A 393 2.83 9.04 1.16
C ARG A 393 2.51 10.53 1.14
N LEU A 394 1.82 11.02 0.11
CA LEU A 394 1.39 12.42 0.03
C LEU A 394 0.43 12.80 1.18
N ARG A 395 -0.42 11.90 1.61
CA ARG A 395 -1.28 12.09 2.80
C ARG A 395 -0.45 12.29 4.07
N GLN A 396 0.62 11.47 4.26
CA GLN A 396 1.53 11.67 5.38
C GLN A 396 2.30 12.98 5.27
N ALA A 397 2.76 13.35 4.08
CA ALA A 397 3.43 14.62 3.83
C ALA A 397 2.48 15.82 4.12
N ALA A 398 1.22 15.74 3.67
CA ALA A 398 0.21 16.76 3.93
C ALA A 398 -0.05 16.97 5.44
N LYS A 399 -0.04 15.90 6.23
CA LYS A 399 -0.14 15.99 7.70
C LYS A 399 1.06 16.71 8.34
N ARG A 400 2.20 16.71 7.68
CA ARG A 400 3.42 17.43 8.12
C ARG A 400 3.53 18.85 7.57
N GLY A 401 2.55 19.29 6.74
CA GLY A 401 2.48 20.67 6.24
C GLY A 401 2.68 20.84 4.74
N THR A 402 2.92 19.76 3.99
CA THR A 402 2.97 19.81 2.53
C THR A 402 1.63 20.29 1.98
N GLN A 403 1.64 21.28 1.11
CA GLN A 403 0.44 21.75 0.43
C GLN A 403 0.21 20.94 -0.85
N ILE A 404 -0.90 20.23 -0.88
CA ILE A 404 -1.36 19.48 -2.05
C ILE A 404 -2.28 20.40 -2.87
N LEU A 405 -1.96 20.55 -4.12
CA LEU A 405 -2.71 21.31 -5.11
C LEU A 405 -3.21 20.34 -6.17
N MET A 406 -4.44 20.49 -6.62
CA MET A 406 -5.03 19.57 -7.61
C MET A 406 -5.62 20.35 -8.80
N LEU A 407 -5.28 19.92 -9.99
CA LEU A 407 -5.88 20.34 -11.25
C LEU A 407 -6.41 19.09 -11.95
N ASP A 408 -7.73 18.90 -11.95
CA ASP A 408 -8.34 17.65 -12.36
C ASP A 408 -9.65 17.84 -13.11
N SER A 409 -10.19 16.76 -13.69
CA SER A 409 -11.49 16.75 -14.35
C SER A 409 -12.61 16.16 -13.50
N ALA A 410 -12.31 15.67 -12.32
CA ALA A 410 -13.27 15.19 -11.35
C ALA A 410 -12.92 15.69 -9.94
N ALA A 411 -13.96 15.89 -9.13
CA ALA A 411 -13.83 16.35 -7.76
C ALA A 411 -13.90 15.15 -6.77
N ASP A 412 -13.14 14.09 -7.03
CA ASP A 412 -13.03 12.96 -6.12
C ASP A 412 -12.35 13.34 -4.79
N ASP A 413 -12.64 12.59 -3.73
CA ASP A 413 -12.01 12.80 -2.43
C ASP A 413 -10.68 12.03 -2.35
N PRO A 414 -9.52 12.71 -2.29
CA PRO A 414 -8.22 12.06 -2.18
C PRO A 414 -7.92 11.56 -0.75
N LEU A 415 -8.83 11.76 0.19
CA LEU A 415 -8.70 11.43 1.62
C LEU A 415 -7.48 12.11 2.28
N MET A 416 -7.16 13.33 1.84
CA MET A 416 -6.11 14.16 2.42
C MET A 416 -6.48 15.65 2.28
N PRO A 417 -5.91 16.54 3.11
CA PRO A 417 -6.08 17.98 2.96
C PRO A 417 -5.58 18.45 1.58
N VAL A 418 -6.38 19.20 0.86
CA VAL A 418 -6.05 19.85 -0.41
C VAL A 418 -6.08 21.35 -0.21
N ALA A 419 -4.96 22.03 -0.48
CA ALA A 419 -4.81 23.46 -0.26
C ALA A 419 -5.55 24.28 -1.35
N ALA A 420 -5.54 23.79 -2.59
CA ALA A 420 -6.33 24.36 -3.67
C ALA A 420 -6.70 23.28 -4.69
N ARG A 421 -7.91 23.38 -5.24
CA ARG A 421 -8.42 22.48 -6.28
C ARG A 421 -9.05 23.28 -7.40
N VAL A 422 -8.69 22.91 -8.63
CA VAL A 422 -9.33 23.39 -9.84
C VAL A 422 -9.88 22.18 -10.59
N THR A 423 -11.17 22.20 -10.88
CA THR A 423 -11.85 21.14 -11.66
C THR A 423 -12.33 21.75 -12.97
N VAL A 424 -11.89 21.17 -14.09
CA VAL A 424 -12.19 21.61 -15.43
C VAL A 424 -12.62 20.44 -16.32
N ALA A 425 -13.26 20.72 -17.45
CA ALA A 425 -13.50 19.67 -18.44
C ALA A 425 -12.15 19.06 -18.94
N PRO A 426 -12.09 17.78 -19.34
CA PRO A 426 -10.86 17.19 -19.88
C PRO A 426 -10.23 17.99 -21.02
N SER A 427 -11.05 18.60 -21.89
CA SER A 427 -10.61 19.47 -22.99
C SER A 427 -9.97 20.78 -22.54
N GLU A 428 -10.21 21.22 -21.30
CA GLU A 428 -9.69 22.46 -20.75
C GLU A 428 -8.45 22.25 -19.86
N LEU A 429 -8.04 21.01 -19.64
CA LEU A 429 -6.97 20.68 -18.71
C LEU A 429 -5.63 21.33 -19.13
N ALA A 430 -5.26 21.21 -20.41
CA ALA A 430 -4.05 21.80 -20.95
C ALA A 430 -4.05 23.34 -20.84
N ARG A 431 -5.20 23.98 -21.13
CA ARG A 431 -5.36 25.43 -20.98
C ARG A 431 -5.21 25.85 -19.52
N ALA A 432 -5.86 25.17 -18.60
CA ALA A 432 -5.76 25.47 -17.18
C ALA A 432 -4.32 25.30 -16.65
N LEU A 433 -3.59 24.30 -17.15
CA LEU A 433 -2.17 24.12 -16.82
C LEU A 433 -1.31 25.24 -17.40
N ALA A 434 -1.58 25.68 -18.65
CA ALA A 434 -0.91 26.83 -19.25
C ALA A 434 -1.14 28.13 -18.46
N GLU A 435 -2.37 28.34 -17.93
CA GLU A 435 -2.65 29.46 -17.03
C GLU A 435 -1.78 29.41 -15.75
N VAL A 436 -1.61 28.23 -15.16
CA VAL A 436 -0.73 28.03 -13.98
C VAL A 436 0.73 28.31 -14.36
N ALA A 437 1.19 27.82 -15.52
CA ALA A 437 2.57 28.03 -15.98
C ALA A 437 2.87 29.53 -16.21
N VAL A 438 1.97 30.25 -16.86
CA VAL A 438 2.10 31.71 -17.06
C VAL A 438 2.11 32.45 -15.73
N ALA A 439 1.19 32.12 -14.81
CA ALA A 439 1.15 32.74 -13.49
C ALA A 439 2.43 32.47 -12.69
N LEU A 440 2.98 31.25 -12.80
CA LEU A 440 4.22 30.88 -12.12
C LEU A 440 5.44 31.62 -12.70
N ALA A 441 5.51 31.74 -14.03
CA ALA A 441 6.57 32.55 -14.70
C ALA A 441 6.51 34.01 -14.24
N GLN A 442 5.32 34.61 -14.20
CA GLN A 442 5.09 35.94 -13.66
C GLN A 442 5.51 36.08 -12.19
N ALA A 443 5.12 35.12 -11.33
CA ALA A 443 5.47 35.12 -9.90
C ALA A 443 6.99 34.97 -9.66
N LYS A 444 7.70 34.30 -10.56
CA LYS A 444 9.18 34.14 -10.51
C LYS A 444 9.96 35.16 -11.35
N GLU A 445 9.27 36.18 -11.91
CA GLU A 445 9.87 37.22 -12.79
C GLU A 445 10.62 36.58 -13.97
N GLN A 446 10.13 35.46 -14.51
CA GLN A 446 10.67 34.76 -15.66
C GLN A 446 9.91 35.15 -16.94
N ALA A 447 10.57 35.03 -18.09
CA ALA A 447 9.92 35.25 -19.37
C ALA A 447 8.85 34.19 -19.64
N VAL A 448 7.64 34.62 -20.01
CA VAL A 448 6.57 33.71 -20.44
C VAL A 448 6.94 33.17 -21.83
N PRO A 449 6.89 31.84 -22.07
CA PRO A 449 7.11 31.26 -23.38
C PRO A 449 6.19 31.87 -24.43
N ALA A 450 6.72 32.08 -25.65
CA ALA A 450 6.01 32.78 -26.71
C ALA A 450 4.65 32.12 -27.07
N GLU A 451 4.58 30.82 -27.01
CA GLU A 451 3.36 30.01 -27.22
C GLU A 451 2.23 30.32 -26.23
N PHE A 452 2.58 30.77 -25.03
CA PHE A 452 1.60 31.08 -23.96
C PHE A 452 1.40 32.61 -23.78
N ALA A 453 1.96 33.47 -24.65
CA ALA A 453 1.88 34.90 -24.49
C ALA A 453 0.47 35.50 -24.50
N SER A 454 -0.48 34.78 -25.11
CA SER A 454 -1.91 35.19 -25.15
C SER A 454 -2.73 34.64 -24.00
N VAL A 455 -2.16 33.77 -23.14
CA VAL A 455 -2.86 33.16 -22.03
C VAL A 455 -2.94 34.11 -20.84
N VAL A 456 -4.15 34.40 -20.37
CA VAL A 456 -4.41 35.25 -19.21
C VAL A 456 -4.76 34.39 -18.00
N PRO A 457 -3.91 34.33 -16.95
CA PRO A 457 -4.15 33.53 -15.79
C PRO A 457 -5.38 33.96 -14.98
N GLY A 458 -6.28 33.06 -14.69
CA GLY A 458 -7.38 33.26 -13.75
C GLY A 458 -6.91 33.25 -12.28
N ASP A 459 -7.79 33.59 -11.35
CA ASP A 459 -7.45 33.71 -9.93
C ASP A 459 -7.03 32.36 -9.32
N ASN A 460 -7.65 31.25 -9.72
CA ASN A 460 -7.27 29.91 -9.27
C ASN A 460 -5.85 29.54 -9.74
N ALA A 461 -5.50 29.82 -10.99
CA ALA A 461 -4.18 29.59 -11.53
C ALA A 461 -3.11 30.41 -10.78
N LYS A 462 -3.40 31.67 -10.48
CA LYS A 462 -2.54 32.56 -9.66
C LYS A 462 -2.34 32.02 -8.25
N ALA A 463 -3.40 31.49 -7.60
CA ALA A 463 -3.31 30.91 -6.27
C ALA A 463 -2.42 29.66 -6.25
N ILE A 464 -2.58 28.75 -7.23
CA ILE A 464 -1.71 27.58 -7.40
C ILE A 464 -0.26 28.00 -7.64
N ALA A 465 -0.04 28.93 -8.56
CA ALA A 465 1.30 29.45 -8.91
C ALA A 465 1.99 30.11 -7.70
N ALA A 466 1.29 30.93 -6.94
CA ALA A 466 1.80 31.56 -5.72
C ALA A 466 2.23 30.53 -4.67
N SER A 467 1.42 29.47 -4.49
CA SER A 467 1.78 28.36 -3.60
C SER A 467 3.04 27.65 -4.09
N LEU A 468 3.12 27.26 -5.36
CA LEU A 468 4.31 26.61 -5.94
C LEU A 468 5.56 27.51 -5.85
N ALA A 469 5.42 28.81 -6.13
CA ALA A 469 6.52 29.75 -6.07
C ALA A 469 7.10 29.94 -4.65
N SER A 470 6.27 29.74 -3.63
CA SER A 470 6.66 29.85 -2.21
C SER A 470 7.39 28.62 -1.67
N GLY A 471 7.41 27.52 -2.43
CA GLY A 471 8.05 26.28 -2.01
C GLY A 471 9.52 26.22 -2.37
N SER A 472 10.29 25.49 -1.58
CA SER A 472 11.71 25.18 -1.84
C SER A 472 11.89 23.77 -2.45
N ASN A 473 11.02 22.85 -2.11
CA ASN A 473 11.02 21.48 -2.63
C ASN A 473 9.66 21.16 -3.25
N THR A 474 9.54 21.41 -4.56
CA THR A 474 8.26 21.38 -5.27
C THR A 474 8.25 20.32 -6.36
N ALA A 475 7.08 19.71 -6.60
CA ALA A 475 6.87 18.77 -7.70
C ALA A 475 5.56 19.01 -8.42
N VAL A 476 5.54 18.67 -9.72
CA VAL A 476 4.34 18.54 -10.53
C VAL A 476 4.23 17.09 -10.96
N LEU A 477 3.15 16.42 -10.57
CA LEU A 477 2.88 15.02 -10.88
C LEU A 477 1.78 14.95 -11.95
N MET A 478 2.13 14.46 -13.13
CA MET A 478 1.17 14.26 -14.22
C MET A 478 0.57 12.84 -14.12
N GLY A 479 -0.73 12.76 -13.94
CA GLY A 479 -1.46 11.50 -13.89
C GLY A 479 -1.92 10.99 -15.25
N ASN A 480 -2.58 9.83 -15.21
CA ASN A 480 -3.00 9.10 -16.41
C ASN A 480 -3.89 9.94 -17.37
N LEU A 481 -4.79 10.76 -16.81
CA LEU A 481 -5.66 11.60 -17.63
C LEU A 481 -4.88 12.71 -18.34
N ALA A 482 -3.90 13.32 -17.67
CA ALA A 482 -3.06 14.36 -18.25
C ALA A 482 -2.16 13.81 -19.36
N VAL A 483 -1.50 12.67 -19.11
CA VAL A 483 -0.63 12.00 -20.10
C VAL A 483 -1.42 11.46 -21.29
N ALA A 484 -2.67 11.04 -21.09
CA ALA A 484 -3.56 10.61 -22.18
C ALA A 484 -4.23 11.77 -22.95
N SER A 485 -3.97 13.03 -22.58
CA SER A 485 -4.49 14.18 -23.30
C SER A 485 -3.87 14.28 -24.70
N PRO A 486 -4.65 14.68 -25.74
CA PRO A 486 -4.10 14.99 -27.06
C PRO A 486 -3.09 16.16 -27.08
N GLN A 487 -2.91 16.83 -25.98
CA GLN A 487 -2.05 18.00 -25.78
C GLN A 487 -1.05 17.76 -24.62
N ALA A 488 -0.61 16.50 -24.46
CA ALA A 488 0.32 16.13 -23.38
C ALA A 488 1.75 16.65 -23.60
N SER A 489 2.14 16.92 -24.87
CA SER A 489 3.40 17.58 -25.24
C SER A 489 3.33 19.11 -24.96
#